data_f2d4970dd2098832ad482023cb9d22ea
#
_entry.id   f2d4970dd2098832ad482023cb9d22ea
#
_cell.length_a   1.000
_cell.length_b   1.000
_cell.length_c   1.000
_cell.angle_alpha   90.00
_cell.angle_beta   90.00
_cell.angle_gamma   90.00
#
_symmetry.space_group_name_H-M   'P 1'
#
loop_
_entity.id
_entity.type
_entity.pdbx_description
1 polymer ?
#
loop_
_entity_poly.entity_id
_entity_poly.type
_entity_poly.pdbx_seq_one_letter_code
_entity_poly.pdbx_strand_id
1 'polypeptide(L)'
;MRGKLLVFNVLVMASMCFFPAAHAADMVPGYLHGNWVIGTTEQKCGAADSEYFIFDKNGTFEAGRSGKAEAVGFWQIDSDIVYLVFIASGGFFQDIHAELKEHENTFDYFDVKLVPFNVKDNRFEAVGVLGDEVNKGIAIRCK
;
A
#
# COMPACT_ATOMS: atom_id res chain seq x y z
N MET A 1 -21.59 74.27 -11.99
CA MET A 1 -22.38 73.07 -11.73
C MET A 1 -21.44 71.96 -11.23
N ARG A 2 -21.60 71.54 -9.97
CA ARG A 2 -20.68 70.58 -9.32
C ARG A 2 -21.23 69.18 -9.51
N GLY A 3 -20.57 68.37 -10.33
CA GLY A 3 -20.86 66.94 -10.46
C GLY A 3 -20.26 66.15 -9.30
N LYS A 4 -21.08 65.51 -8.51
CA LYS A 4 -20.63 64.58 -7.45
C LYS A 4 -20.29 63.24 -8.08
N LEU A 5 -19.00 62.85 -7.97
CA LEU A 5 -18.49 61.55 -8.33
C LEU A 5 -18.85 60.58 -7.23
N LEU A 6 -19.76 59.66 -7.51
CA LEU A 6 -20.14 58.55 -6.61
C LEU A 6 -19.08 57.42 -6.77
N VAL A 7 -18.21 57.27 -5.77
CA VAL A 7 -17.28 56.15 -5.68
C VAL A 7 -18.05 54.94 -5.16
N PHE A 8 -18.31 53.99 -6.03
CA PHE A 8 -18.87 52.72 -5.70
C PHE A 8 -17.74 51.78 -5.17
N ASN A 9 -17.68 51.66 -3.84
CA ASN A 9 -16.78 50.67 -3.21
C ASN A 9 -17.40 49.29 -3.38
N VAL A 10 -16.91 48.52 -4.34
CA VAL A 10 -17.19 47.10 -4.48
C VAL A 10 -16.32 46.35 -3.51
N LEU A 11 -16.86 45.96 -2.38
CA LEU A 11 -16.24 45.09 -1.41
C LEU A 11 -16.30 43.66 -1.95
N VAL A 12 -15.23 43.22 -2.63
CA VAL A 12 -15.06 41.83 -3.05
C VAL A 12 -14.73 41.02 -1.79
N MET A 13 -15.72 40.40 -1.19
CA MET A 13 -15.48 39.35 -0.20
C MET A 13 -14.95 38.13 -0.90
N ALA A 14 -13.61 37.97 -0.88
CA ALA A 14 -12.94 36.73 -1.23
C ALA A 14 -13.30 35.66 -0.18
N SER A 15 -14.32 34.87 -0.48
CA SER A 15 -14.66 33.66 0.27
C SER A 15 -13.52 32.65 0.07
N MET A 16 -12.52 32.69 0.95
CA MET A 16 -11.51 31.63 1.01
C MET A 16 -12.21 30.36 1.52
N CYS A 17 -12.63 29.52 0.57
CA CYS A 17 -12.99 28.15 0.87
C CYS A 17 -11.73 27.44 1.39
N PHE A 18 -11.57 27.39 2.70
CA PHE A 18 -10.67 26.45 3.35
C PHE A 18 -11.22 25.05 3.08
N PHE A 19 -10.78 24.42 2.00
CA PHE A 19 -10.89 22.98 1.90
C PHE A 19 -9.90 22.43 2.91
N PRO A 20 -10.35 21.67 3.93
CA PRO A 20 -9.41 20.91 4.75
C PRO A 20 -8.68 20.00 3.78
N ALA A 21 -7.37 20.20 3.64
CA ALA A 21 -6.52 19.24 2.96
C ALA A 21 -6.71 17.91 3.72
N ALA A 22 -7.36 16.95 3.08
CA ALA A 22 -7.41 15.61 3.61
C ALA A 22 -5.95 15.18 3.72
N HIS A 23 -5.45 15.10 4.96
CA HIS A 23 -4.12 14.56 5.18
C HIS A 23 -4.12 13.15 4.63
N ALA A 24 -3.41 12.94 3.52
CA ALA A 24 -3.06 11.60 3.09
C ALA A 24 -2.27 10.99 4.25
N ALA A 25 -2.67 9.81 4.71
CA ALA A 25 -1.90 9.10 5.73
C ALA A 25 -0.54 8.77 5.11
N ASP A 26 0.53 8.99 5.88
CA ASP A 26 1.86 8.67 5.41
C ASP A 26 2.05 7.15 5.39
N MET A 27 2.69 6.65 4.34
CA MET A 27 3.06 5.25 4.26
C MET A 27 4.29 5.00 5.13
N VAL A 28 4.04 4.67 6.38
CA VAL A 28 5.08 4.36 7.38
C VAL A 28 5.00 2.89 7.79
N PRO A 29 6.09 2.29 8.30
CA PRO A 29 6.08 0.88 8.70
C PRO A 29 4.91 0.49 9.61
N GLY A 30 4.59 1.30 10.60
CA GLY A 30 3.46 1.06 11.51
C GLY A 30 2.10 1.04 10.82
N TYR A 31 1.96 1.75 9.71
CA TYR A 31 0.75 1.71 8.90
C TYR A 31 0.57 0.35 8.21
N LEU A 32 1.64 -0.23 7.68
CA LEU A 32 1.55 -1.47 6.90
C LEU A 32 1.40 -2.73 7.77
N HIS A 33 1.81 -2.71 9.04
CA HIS A 33 1.69 -3.87 9.93
C HIS A 33 0.28 -4.46 9.96
N GLY A 34 0.19 -5.78 9.92
CA GLY A 34 -1.06 -6.54 10.05
C GLY A 34 -1.52 -7.21 8.77
N ASN A 35 -2.80 -7.56 8.74
CA ASN A 35 -3.40 -8.35 7.67
C ASN A 35 -4.05 -7.45 6.63
N TRP A 36 -3.77 -7.75 5.37
CA TRP A 36 -4.30 -7.04 4.22
C TRP A 36 -4.81 -8.01 3.16
N VAL A 37 -5.80 -7.60 2.41
CA VAL A 37 -6.12 -8.21 1.11
C VAL A 37 -5.74 -7.22 0.03
N ILE A 38 -5.07 -7.70 -1.01
CA ILE A 38 -4.55 -6.89 -2.11
C ILE A 38 -4.96 -7.52 -3.43
N GLY A 39 -5.47 -6.72 -4.36
CA GLY A 39 -5.87 -7.20 -5.67
C GLY A 39 -6.02 -6.08 -6.67
N THR A 40 -6.19 -6.41 -7.95
CA THR A 40 -6.44 -5.42 -9.02
C THR A 40 -7.81 -4.76 -8.90
N THR A 41 -8.72 -5.40 -8.20
CA THR A 41 -10.03 -4.88 -7.80
C THR A 41 -10.18 -4.94 -6.29
N GLU A 42 -11.16 -4.25 -5.75
CA GLU A 42 -11.42 -4.25 -4.31
C GLU A 42 -11.78 -5.66 -3.84
N GLN A 43 -10.98 -6.20 -2.93
CA GLN A 43 -11.13 -7.51 -2.32
C GLN A 43 -11.85 -7.42 -0.99
N LYS A 44 -12.45 -8.53 -0.57
CA LYS A 44 -13.05 -8.65 0.78
C LYS A 44 -12.20 -9.55 1.65
N CYS A 45 -11.95 -9.11 2.88
CA CYS A 45 -11.28 -9.93 3.89
C CYS A 45 -12.02 -11.25 4.10
N GLY A 46 -11.28 -12.36 4.04
CA GLY A 46 -11.82 -13.71 4.23
C GLY A 46 -12.58 -14.29 3.03
N ALA A 47 -12.63 -13.60 1.89
CA ALA A 47 -13.17 -14.19 0.67
C ALA A 47 -12.25 -15.30 0.15
N ALA A 48 -12.84 -16.39 -0.37
CA ALA A 48 -12.09 -17.58 -0.78
C ALA A 48 -11.02 -17.32 -1.84
N ASP A 49 -11.27 -16.35 -2.74
CA ASP A 49 -10.37 -16.04 -3.85
C ASP A 49 -9.51 -14.80 -3.61
N SER A 50 -9.57 -14.19 -2.41
CA SER A 50 -8.77 -13.01 -2.10
C SER A 50 -7.33 -13.38 -1.80
N GLU A 51 -6.41 -12.59 -2.34
CA GLU A 51 -5.00 -12.66 -1.98
C GLU A 51 -4.79 -11.90 -0.68
N TYR A 52 -4.18 -12.56 0.31
CA TYR A 52 -3.85 -11.94 1.57
C TYR A 52 -2.36 -11.68 1.70
N PHE A 53 -2.03 -10.67 2.50
CA PHE A 53 -0.68 -10.35 2.93
C PHE A 53 -0.68 -10.13 4.43
N ILE A 54 0.28 -10.69 5.13
CA ILE A 54 0.51 -10.47 6.55
C ILE A 54 1.88 -9.81 6.69
N PHE A 55 1.91 -8.55 7.07
CA PHE A 55 3.15 -7.80 7.27
C PHE A 55 3.52 -7.79 8.75
N ASP A 56 4.59 -8.47 9.09
CA ASP A 56 5.11 -8.56 10.44
C ASP A 56 6.03 -7.38 10.79
N LYS A 57 6.06 -7.04 12.08
CA LYS A 57 6.88 -5.94 12.59
C LYS A 57 8.39 -6.14 12.45
N ASN A 58 8.82 -7.39 12.26
CA ASN A 58 10.22 -7.77 12.06
C ASN A 58 10.71 -7.56 10.62
N GLY A 59 9.86 -7.03 9.71
CA GLY A 59 10.20 -6.81 8.31
C GLY A 59 10.00 -8.03 7.41
N THR A 60 9.34 -9.09 7.90
CA THR A 60 8.94 -10.23 7.07
C THR A 60 7.48 -10.11 6.65
N PHE A 61 7.09 -10.81 5.60
CA PHE A 61 5.70 -10.96 5.22
C PHE A 61 5.40 -12.38 4.74
N GLU A 62 4.15 -12.75 4.84
CA GLU A 62 3.56 -13.93 4.23
C GLU A 62 2.46 -13.49 3.27
N ALA A 63 2.35 -14.13 2.13
CA ALA A 63 1.27 -13.90 1.17
C ALA A 63 0.70 -15.22 0.69
N GLY A 64 -0.59 -15.22 0.35
CA GLY A 64 -1.25 -16.43 -0.13
C GLY A 64 -2.71 -16.22 -0.48
N ARG A 65 -3.40 -17.34 -0.69
CA ARG A 65 -4.83 -17.39 -1.00
C ARG A 65 -5.54 -18.44 -0.17
N SER A 66 -6.81 -18.21 0.10
CA SER A 66 -7.67 -19.18 0.80
C SER A 66 -7.08 -19.69 2.11
N GLY A 67 -6.35 -18.84 2.83
CA GLY A 67 -5.69 -19.19 4.09
C GLY A 67 -4.46 -20.09 3.95
N LYS A 68 -3.92 -20.25 2.73
CA LYS A 68 -2.70 -21.01 2.46
C LYS A 68 -1.59 -20.05 2.04
N ALA A 69 -0.45 -20.10 2.75
CA ALA A 69 0.73 -19.37 2.36
C ALA A 69 1.28 -19.91 1.03
N GLU A 70 1.52 -19.02 0.08
CA GLU A 70 2.09 -19.33 -1.22
C GLU A 70 3.44 -18.65 -1.41
N ALA A 71 3.70 -17.60 -0.66
CA ALA A 71 4.94 -16.84 -0.71
C ALA A 71 5.29 -16.27 0.65
N VAL A 72 6.57 -16.10 0.89
CA VAL A 72 7.14 -15.40 2.04
C VAL A 72 8.25 -14.48 1.58
N GLY A 73 8.60 -13.50 2.39
CA GLY A 73 9.66 -12.60 2.03
C GLY A 73 9.93 -11.51 3.05
N PHE A 74 10.64 -10.49 2.59
CA PHE A 74 10.98 -9.31 3.37
C PHE A 74 10.31 -8.07 2.78
N TRP A 75 9.99 -7.13 3.64
CA TRP A 75 9.47 -5.85 3.24
C TRP A 75 10.17 -4.70 3.97
N GLN A 76 10.22 -3.57 3.30
CA GLN A 76 10.68 -2.30 3.86
C GLN A 76 9.96 -1.14 3.20
N ILE A 77 9.94 -0.01 3.87
CA ILE A 77 9.47 1.26 3.30
C ILE A 77 10.65 2.21 3.24
N ASP A 78 10.85 2.78 2.07
CA ASP A 78 11.81 3.86 1.85
C ASP A 78 11.16 4.92 0.95
N SER A 79 11.17 6.16 1.41
CA SER A 79 10.62 7.32 0.67
C SER A 79 9.18 7.08 0.19
N ASP A 80 8.33 6.55 1.07
CA ASP A 80 6.92 6.19 0.82
C ASP A 80 6.70 5.05 -0.20
N ILE A 81 7.76 4.41 -0.67
CA ILE A 81 7.69 3.24 -1.53
C ILE A 81 7.83 1.98 -0.67
N VAL A 82 6.94 1.02 -0.88
CA VAL A 82 7.01 -0.29 -0.25
C VAL A 82 7.80 -1.23 -1.16
N TYR A 83 8.88 -1.77 -0.65
CA TYR A 83 9.70 -2.76 -1.33
C TYR A 83 9.38 -4.13 -0.74
N LEU A 84 9.01 -5.07 -1.61
CA LEU A 84 8.76 -6.47 -1.26
C LEU A 84 9.79 -7.34 -1.96
N VAL A 85 10.48 -8.17 -1.20
CA VAL A 85 11.37 -9.19 -1.75
C VAL A 85 10.76 -10.54 -1.45
N PHE A 86 10.28 -11.23 -2.48
CA PHE A 86 9.75 -12.58 -2.38
C PHE A 86 10.90 -13.58 -2.44
N ILE A 87 10.98 -14.47 -1.46
CA ILE A 87 12.07 -15.45 -1.35
C ILE A 87 11.67 -16.77 -1.97
N ALA A 88 10.40 -17.12 -1.88
CA ALA A 88 9.90 -18.34 -2.47
C ALA A 88 8.41 -18.17 -2.82
N SER A 89 8.01 -18.84 -3.88
CA SER A 89 6.62 -18.90 -4.34
C SER A 89 6.23 -20.36 -4.61
N GLY A 90 4.96 -20.69 -4.32
CA GLY A 90 4.37 -21.98 -4.69
C GLY A 90 4.64 -23.14 -3.75
N GLY A 91 5.04 -22.91 -2.50
CA GLY A 91 5.24 -23.92 -1.49
C GLY A 91 4.50 -23.63 -0.18
N PHE A 92 4.28 -24.69 0.60
CA PHE A 92 3.86 -24.54 1.99
C PHE A 92 5.11 -24.34 2.85
N PHE A 93 5.29 -23.16 3.41
CA PHE A 93 6.37 -22.90 4.34
C PHE A 93 5.88 -23.15 5.76
N GLN A 94 6.42 -24.17 6.42
CA GLN A 94 6.17 -24.39 7.84
C GLN A 94 7.07 -23.52 8.72
N ASP A 95 8.24 -23.15 8.20
CA ASP A 95 9.21 -22.31 8.90
C ASP A 95 10.09 -21.56 7.89
N ILE A 96 9.91 -20.24 7.81
CA ILE A 96 10.68 -19.36 6.93
C ILE A 96 12.19 -19.44 7.21
N HIS A 97 12.60 -19.64 8.46
CA HIS A 97 14.02 -19.74 8.80
C HIS A 97 14.64 -21.05 8.32
N ALA A 98 13.89 -22.15 8.33
CA ALA A 98 14.34 -23.43 7.79
C ALA A 98 14.49 -23.34 6.27
N GLU A 99 13.53 -22.75 5.58
CA GLU A 99 13.57 -22.53 4.13
C GLU A 99 14.75 -21.62 3.73
N LEU A 100 14.96 -20.53 4.45
CA LEU A 100 16.11 -19.64 4.20
C LEU A 100 17.44 -20.37 4.33
N LYS A 101 17.56 -21.28 5.31
CA LYS A 101 18.78 -22.05 5.54
C LYS A 101 19.00 -23.13 4.47
N GLU A 102 17.94 -23.80 4.05
CA GLU A 102 17.99 -24.83 3.01
C GLU A 102 18.38 -24.26 1.64
N HIS A 103 17.92 -23.04 1.35
CA HIS A 103 18.13 -22.36 0.07
C HIS A 103 19.22 -21.29 0.10
N GLU A 104 20.10 -21.27 1.10
CA GLU A 104 21.14 -20.25 1.31
C GLU A 104 22.01 -19.97 0.05
N ASN A 105 22.10 -20.91 -0.87
CA ASN A 105 22.87 -20.78 -2.09
C ASN A 105 22.06 -20.82 -3.41
N THR A 106 20.75 -20.91 -3.36
CA THR A 106 19.90 -21.12 -4.54
C THR A 106 18.59 -20.33 -4.49
N PHE A 107 18.66 -19.06 -4.03
CA PHE A 107 17.45 -18.23 -3.99
C PHE A 107 16.99 -17.83 -5.38
N ASP A 108 15.81 -18.30 -5.76
CA ASP A 108 14.98 -17.58 -6.71
C ASP A 108 14.22 -16.50 -5.92
N TYR A 109 14.62 -15.26 -6.08
CA TYR A 109 13.91 -14.12 -5.50
C TYR A 109 13.43 -13.19 -6.61
N PHE A 110 12.34 -12.53 -6.37
CA PHE A 110 11.89 -11.39 -7.19
C PHE A 110 11.46 -10.24 -6.30
N ASP A 111 11.67 -9.05 -6.77
CA ASP A 111 11.32 -7.83 -6.06
C ASP A 111 10.11 -7.15 -6.70
N VAL A 112 9.24 -6.63 -5.86
CA VAL A 112 8.10 -5.82 -6.23
C VAL A 112 8.20 -4.48 -5.53
N LYS A 113 8.02 -3.41 -6.29
CA LYS A 113 7.89 -2.06 -5.73
C LYS A 113 6.42 -1.68 -5.76
N LEU A 114 5.88 -1.30 -4.61
CA LEU A 114 4.55 -0.72 -4.53
C LEU A 114 4.70 0.79 -4.29
N VAL A 115 4.20 1.58 -5.22
CA VAL A 115 4.12 3.04 -5.11
C VAL A 115 2.71 3.38 -4.63
N PRO A 116 2.50 3.63 -3.33
CA PRO A 116 1.19 3.88 -2.78
C PRO A 116 0.67 5.26 -3.18
N PHE A 117 -0.64 5.35 -3.29
CA PHE A 117 -1.38 6.60 -3.43
C PHE A 117 -2.77 6.44 -2.82
N ASN A 118 -3.50 7.53 -2.60
CA ASN A 118 -4.81 7.52 -1.94
C ASN A 118 -4.82 6.75 -0.61
N VAL A 119 -3.78 6.96 0.21
CA VAL A 119 -3.61 6.27 1.50
C VAL A 119 -4.62 6.81 2.51
N LYS A 120 -5.41 5.89 3.11
CA LYS A 120 -6.41 6.13 4.15
C LYS A 120 -6.17 5.16 5.31
N ASP A 121 -6.87 5.30 6.42
CA ASP A 121 -6.63 4.51 7.63
C ASP A 121 -6.60 2.98 7.43
N ASN A 122 -7.44 2.46 6.55
CA ASN A 122 -7.60 1.02 6.33
C ASN A 122 -7.57 0.61 4.86
N ARG A 123 -7.15 1.50 3.98
CA ARG A 123 -7.14 1.29 2.54
C ARG A 123 -6.08 2.15 1.87
N PHE A 124 -5.38 1.59 0.91
CA PHE A 124 -4.59 2.37 -0.04
C PHE A 124 -4.69 1.77 -1.45
N GLU A 125 -4.35 2.58 -2.42
CA GLU A 125 -4.12 2.14 -3.79
C GLU A 125 -2.62 2.17 -4.05
N ALA A 126 -2.14 1.31 -4.92
CA ALA A 126 -0.73 1.31 -5.30
C ALA A 126 -0.54 0.95 -6.77
N VAL A 127 0.56 1.44 -7.32
CA VAL A 127 1.11 0.90 -8.55
C VAL A 127 2.20 -0.09 -8.18
N GLY A 128 1.99 -1.35 -8.53
CA GLY A 128 2.98 -2.41 -8.38
C GLY A 128 3.87 -2.50 -9.62
N VAL A 129 5.16 -2.59 -9.41
CA VAL A 129 6.17 -2.74 -10.47
C VAL A 129 6.96 -4.02 -10.22
N LEU A 130 6.89 -4.94 -11.15
CA LEU A 130 7.66 -6.20 -11.17
C LEU A 130 8.38 -6.30 -12.51
N GLY A 131 9.68 -6.05 -12.54
CA GLY A 131 10.42 -5.95 -13.80
C GLY A 131 9.81 -4.86 -14.72
N ASP A 132 9.38 -5.27 -15.90
CA ASP A 132 8.72 -4.39 -16.87
C ASP A 132 7.19 -4.34 -16.72
N GLU A 133 6.63 -5.18 -15.83
CA GLU A 133 5.19 -5.22 -15.60
C GLU A 133 4.77 -4.14 -14.60
N VAL A 134 3.69 -3.43 -14.94
CA VAL A 134 3.11 -2.37 -14.12
C VAL A 134 1.62 -2.63 -13.94
N ASN A 135 1.20 -2.84 -12.71
CA ASN A 135 -0.19 -3.13 -12.36
C ASN A 135 -0.68 -2.19 -11.26
N LYS A 136 -1.96 -1.83 -11.33
CA LYS A 136 -2.62 -1.14 -10.21
C LYS A 136 -3.24 -2.15 -9.26
N GLY A 137 -3.14 -1.85 -7.97
CA GLY A 137 -3.75 -2.64 -6.92
C GLY A 137 -4.49 -1.80 -5.90
N ILE A 138 -5.41 -2.44 -5.20
CA ILE A 138 -6.15 -1.89 -4.07
C ILE A 138 -5.87 -2.80 -2.88
N ALA A 139 -5.43 -2.18 -1.79
CA ALA A 139 -5.16 -2.86 -0.52
C ALA A 139 -6.22 -2.46 0.51
N ILE A 140 -6.81 -3.45 1.18
CA ILE A 140 -7.79 -3.28 2.26
C ILE A 140 -7.24 -3.96 3.50
N ARG A 141 -7.21 -3.24 4.63
CA ARG A 141 -6.80 -3.79 5.93
C ARG A 141 -7.90 -4.69 6.48
N CYS A 142 -7.51 -5.88 6.88
CA CYS A 142 -8.37 -6.82 7.61
C CYS A 142 -8.24 -6.62 9.12
N LYS A 143 -9.35 -6.76 9.83
CA LYS A 143 -9.39 -6.65 11.30
C LYS A 143 -9.15 -8.00 11.93
#